data_8839cd0188fd17cd8cf600d66b24cafe
#
_entry.id   8839cd0188fd17cd8cf600d66b24cafe
#
_cell.length_a   1.000
_cell.length_b   1.000
_cell.length_c   1.000
_cell.angle_alpha   90.00
_cell.angle_beta   90.00
_cell.angle_gamma   90.00
#
_symmetry.space_group_name_H-M   'P 1'
#
loop_
_entity.id
_entity.type
_entity.pdbx_description
1 polymer ?
#
loop_
_entity_poly.entity_id
_entity_poly.type
_entity_poly.pdbx_seq_one_letter_code
_entity_poly.pdbx_strand_id
1 'polypeptide(L)'
;MAFPTYSSYEELLAAIDAGDSGRDILNPATKEVVGRADTHTVDDLNTAVAEAREAYQSFSQTTHEERCALLMDAADAINANAEPLAELLSREQGKPLNGPNARFEIGGAEAWTRATASFPLEPEVLVDDDETYSTLTYRPLGVVGAIGPWNWPVMITVWQLAPALRMGNTVVVKPSEYTPLSVKALVHLFQSVFPEGAIQYVSGDREIGAALSKHEDVDKIMFTGSTATGAKIIEASAPTQKRLTLELGGNDAGIVLDDVDPQAIAEDLFWGAFINTGQTCAALKRLYVPESIYDEVCDALTEYAKNVPMGEGLDENNVLGPLQNEAQYNIVVDLVEKAKASGARVLLGGEENPDRTGYFYPTTLIADIDGDNPLVVEEQFGPALPIIKYTDLDEAIAEANKLNVGLGSSVWSADRDRAIEVASKLEAGTTWINKHGTIDPRIPFGGAKSSGYGVEFGVEGLKGLGQPHVITIN
;
A
#
# COMPACT_ATOMS: atom_id res chain seq x y z
N MET A 1 -4.53 -15.71 -24.55
CA MET A 1 -3.31 -15.41 -25.38
C MET A 1 -2.09 -15.99 -24.67
N ALA A 2 -0.99 -16.29 -25.39
CA ALA A 2 0.21 -16.77 -24.71
C ALA A 2 0.99 -15.57 -24.19
N PHE A 3 1.08 -15.41 -22.87
CA PHE A 3 1.94 -14.43 -22.22
C PHE A 3 3.35 -15.00 -21.99
N PRO A 4 4.39 -14.16 -21.78
CA PRO A 4 5.75 -14.63 -21.50
C PRO A 4 5.83 -15.30 -20.13
N THR A 5 6.69 -16.32 -20.04
CA THR A 5 7.03 -17.01 -18.78
C THR A 5 8.54 -17.06 -18.64
N TYR A 6 9.01 -16.81 -17.43
CA TYR A 6 10.43 -16.74 -17.10
C TYR A 6 10.76 -17.79 -16.04
N SER A 7 11.91 -18.47 -16.20
CA SER A 7 12.32 -19.53 -15.28
C SER A 7 13.12 -18.99 -14.07
N SER A 8 13.61 -17.76 -14.16
CA SER A 8 14.35 -17.10 -13.07
C SER A 8 14.16 -15.58 -13.08
N TYR A 9 14.57 -14.92 -11.99
CA TYR A 9 14.51 -13.46 -11.92
C TYR A 9 15.48 -12.80 -12.91
N GLU A 10 16.60 -13.44 -13.24
CA GLU A 10 17.56 -12.92 -14.23
C GLU A 10 16.96 -12.89 -15.64
N GLU A 11 16.22 -13.93 -16.03
CA GLU A 11 15.51 -13.93 -17.31
C GLU A 11 14.42 -12.85 -17.36
N LEU A 12 13.66 -12.70 -16.27
CA LEU A 12 12.65 -11.65 -16.14
C LEU A 12 13.30 -10.26 -16.18
N LEU A 13 14.38 -10.05 -15.43
CA LEU A 13 15.10 -8.78 -15.38
C LEU A 13 15.68 -8.44 -16.77
N ALA A 14 16.28 -9.41 -17.47
CA ALA A 14 16.84 -9.20 -18.81
C ALA A 14 15.77 -8.77 -19.84
N ALA A 15 14.51 -9.14 -19.65
CA ALA A 15 13.41 -8.73 -20.52
C ALA A 15 12.98 -7.27 -20.30
N ILE A 16 13.34 -6.66 -19.17
CA ILE A 16 12.89 -5.32 -18.78
C ILE A 16 14.05 -4.35 -18.50
N ASP A 17 15.30 -4.79 -18.48
CA ASP A 17 16.46 -3.97 -18.10
C ASP A 17 16.65 -2.77 -19.05
N ALA A 18 16.97 -1.62 -18.48
CA ALA A 18 17.23 -0.39 -19.23
C ALA A 18 18.64 -0.36 -19.87
N GLY A 19 19.46 -1.38 -19.62
CA GLY A 19 20.84 -1.46 -20.10
C GLY A 19 21.76 -0.38 -19.51
N ASP A 20 22.81 -0.03 -20.23
CA ASP A 20 23.87 0.86 -19.73
C ASP A 20 23.44 2.31 -19.48
N SER A 21 22.32 2.74 -20.04
CA SER A 21 21.76 4.09 -19.85
C SER A 21 20.85 4.24 -18.63
N GLY A 22 20.52 3.13 -17.98
CA GLY A 22 19.61 3.10 -16.83
C GLY A 22 20.28 3.55 -15.52
N ARG A 23 19.45 3.88 -14.53
CA ARG A 23 19.85 4.21 -13.16
C ARG A 23 19.97 2.92 -12.34
N ASP A 24 21.08 2.76 -11.62
CA ASP A 24 21.29 1.61 -10.73
C ASP A 24 20.21 1.53 -9.64
N ILE A 25 19.65 0.34 -9.45
CA ILE A 25 18.75 -0.01 -8.36
C ILE A 25 19.49 -0.94 -7.40
N LEU A 26 19.55 -0.57 -6.14
CA LEU A 26 20.33 -1.27 -5.14
C LEU A 26 19.47 -2.19 -4.28
N ASN A 27 20.05 -3.34 -3.93
CA ASN A 27 19.51 -4.20 -2.87
C ASN A 27 19.74 -3.52 -1.50
N PRO A 28 18.70 -3.23 -0.71
CA PRO A 28 18.85 -2.54 0.57
C PRO A 28 19.57 -3.38 1.65
N ALA A 29 19.64 -4.71 1.47
CA ALA A 29 20.35 -5.61 2.40
C ALA A 29 21.85 -5.64 2.13
N THR A 30 22.29 -5.69 0.84
CA THR A 30 23.68 -5.90 0.45
C THR A 30 24.34 -4.65 -0.15
N LYS A 31 23.53 -3.68 -0.62
CA LYS A 31 23.93 -2.50 -1.40
C LYS A 31 24.49 -2.82 -2.78
N GLU A 32 24.37 -4.05 -3.23
CA GLU A 32 24.72 -4.46 -4.59
C GLU A 32 23.68 -4.01 -5.60
N VAL A 33 24.09 -3.83 -6.85
CA VAL A 33 23.17 -3.48 -7.94
C VAL A 33 22.32 -4.70 -8.30
N VAL A 34 21.00 -4.55 -8.25
CA VAL A 34 20.03 -5.56 -8.67
C VAL A 34 19.82 -5.51 -10.18
N GLY A 35 19.69 -4.31 -10.73
CA GLY A 35 19.43 -4.04 -12.14
C GLY A 35 19.38 -2.54 -12.38
N ARG A 36 18.96 -2.13 -13.59
CA ARG A 36 18.88 -0.72 -13.99
C ARG A 36 17.48 -0.32 -14.44
N ALA A 37 16.99 0.78 -13.91
CA ALA A 37 15.70 1.35 -14.26
C ALA A 37 15.86 2.43 -15.34
N ASP A 38 14.85 2.54 -16.19
CA ASP A 38 14.74 3.64 -17.16
C ASP A 38 14.76 4.99 -16.46
N THR A 39 15.28 5.98 -17.17
CA THR A 39 15.22 7.38 -16.76
C THR A 39 14.49 8.15 -17.87
N HIS A 40 13.19 8.35 -17.68
CA HIS A 40 12.34 9.06 -18.64
C HIS A 40 12.38 10.58 -18.38
N THR A 41 12.22 11.33 -19.46
CA THR A 41 12.05 12.78 -19.47
C THR A 41 10.57 13.16 -19.44
N VAL A 42 10.27 14.45 -19.29
CA VAL A 42 8.90 14.96 -19.43
C VAL A 42 8.36 14.75 -20.86
N ASP A 43 9.23 14.78 -21.88
CA ASP A 43 8.82 14.51 -23.26
C ASP A 43 8.42 13.03 -23.47
N ASP A 44 9.13 12.10 -22.83
CA ASP A 44 8.76 10.68 -22.81
C ASP A 44 7.41 10.48 -22.11
N LEU A 45 7.17 11.18 -20.99
CA LEU A 45 5.87 11.17 -20.32
C LEU A 45 4.77 11.70 -21.22
N ASN A 46 4.98 12.83 -21.91
CA ASN A 46 4.00 13.40 -22.84
C ASN A 46 3.67 12.41 -23.96
N THR A 47 4.67 11.69 -24.47
CA THR A 47 4.48 10.64 -25.47
C THR A 47 3.64 9.48 -24.90
N ALA A 48 3.97 8.98 -23.73
CA ALA A 48 3.22 7.90 -23.07
C ALA A 48 1.75 8.28 -22.81
N VAL A 49 1.49 9.52 -22.36
CA VAL A 49 0.12 10.02 -22.18
C VAL A 49 -0.64 10.13 -23.50
N ALA A 50 0.02 10.60 -24.57
CA ALA A 50 -0.58 10.69 -25.90
C ALA A 50 -0.97 9.32 -26.47
N GLU A 51 -0.08 8.32 -26.35
CA GLU A 51 -0.35 6.94 -26.74
C GLU A 51 -1.48 6.30 -25.91
N ALA A 52 -1.51 6.54 -24.60
CA ALA A 52 -2.62 6.10 -23.74
C ALA A 52 -3.94 6.76 -24.15
N ARG A 53 -3.93 8.04 -24.51
CA ARG A 53 -5.11 8.79 -25.00
C ARG A 53 -5.60 8.27 -26.36
N GLU A 54 -4.71 7.89 -27.25
CA GLU A 54 -5.06 7.26 -28.53
C GLU A 54 -5.70 5.89 -28.30
N ALA A 55 -5.05 5.03 -27.52
CA ALA A 55 -5.55 3.69 -27.19
C ALA A 55 -6.91 3.72 -26.48
N TYR A 56 -7.17 4.74 -25.67
CA TYR A 56 -8.45 4.93 -24.99
C TYR A 56 -9.64 4.96 -25.98
N GLN A 57 -9.48 5.50 -27.19
CA GLN A 57 -10.55 5.61 -28.16
C GLN A 57 -11.18 4.25 -28.51
N SER A 58 -10.38 3.21 -28.59
CA SER A 58 -10.84 1.84 -28.84
C SER A 58 -11.10 1.06 -27.56
N PHE A 59 -10.18 1.14 -26.58
CA PHE A 59 -10.27 0.34 -25.36
C PHE A 59 -11.51 0.68 -24.52
N SER A 60 -11.92 1.94 -24.46
CA SER A 60 -13.14 2.37 -23.75
C SER A 60 -14.44 1.80 -24.34
N GLN A 61 -14.41 1.32 -25.57
CA GLN A 61 -15.56 0.72 -26.25
C GLN A 61 -15.66 -0.80 -26.05
N THR A 62 -14.65 -1.44 -25.45
CA THR A 62 -14.71 -2.86 -25.12
C THR A 62 -15.79 -3.14 -24.08
N THR A 63 -16.32 -4.37 -24.11
CA THR A 63 -17.34 -4.79 -23.13
C THR A 63 -16.74 -5.07 -21.77
N HIS A 64 -17.58 -5.15 -20.74
CA HIS A 64 -17.14 -5.55 -19.39
C HIS A 64 -16.58 -6.97 -19.38
N GLU A 65 -17.17 -7.88 -20.15
CA GLU A 65 -16.73 -9.28 -20.27
C GLU A 65 -15.34 -9.38 -20.90
N GLU A 66 -15.09 -8.61 -21.97
CA GLU A 66 -13.75 -8.57 -22.61
C GLU A 66 -12.69 -8.09 -21.63
N ARG A 67 -12.94 -7.01 -20.86
CA ARG A 67 -12.00 -6.52 -19.86
C ARG A 67 -11.81 -7.46 -18.67
N CYS A 68 -12.86 -8.16 -18.24
CA CYS A 68 -12.75 -9.24 -17.27
C CYS A 68 -11.85 -10.36 -17.76
N ALA A 69 -12.01 -10.80 -19.00
CA ALA A 69 -11.17 -11.85 -19.60
C ALA A 69 -9.69 -11.45 -19.66
N LEU A 70 -9.38 -10.20 -20.08
CA LEU A 70 -8.02 -9.66 -20.09
C LEU A 70 -7.40 -9.62 -18.68
N LEU A 71 -8.17 -9.22 -17.65
CA LEU A 71 -7.70 -9.24 -16.27
C LEU A 71 -7.44 -10.66 -15.76
N MET A 72 -8.27 -11.64 -16.14
CA MET A 72 -8.02 -13.05 -15.80
C MET A 72 -6.75 -13.57 -16.47
N ASP A 73 -6.51 -13.23 -17.74
CA ASP A 73 -5.27 -13.57 -18.45
C ASP A 73 -4.05 -12.90 -17.78
N ALA A 74 -4.17 -11.65 -17.32
CA ALA A 74 -3.12 -10.96 -16.57
C ALA A 74 -2.83 -11.62 -15.20
N ALA A 75 -3.87 -12.06 -14.50
CA ALA A 75 -3.69 -12.82 -13.25
C ALA A 75 -2.99 -14.16 -13.50
N ASP A 76 -3.31 -14.85 -14.60
CA ASP A 76 -2.62 -16.07 -15.00
C ASP A 76 -1.15 -15.80 -15.36
N ALA A 77 -0.84 -14.64 -15.98
CA ALA A 77 0.52 -14.22 -16.27
C ALA A 77 1.33 -13.92 -14.99
N ILE A 78 0.72 -13.27 -13.98
CA ILE A 78 1.35 -13.07 -12.66
C ILE A 78 1.65 -14.43 -12.02
N ASN A 79 0.65 -15.32 -11.96
CA ASN A 79 0.80 -16.63 -11.32
C ASN A 79 1.88 -17.49 -11.97
N ALA A 80 1.96 -17.48 -13.30
CA ALA A 80 2.98 -18.23 -14.06
C ALA A 80 4.41 -17.70 -13.85
N ASN A 81 4.56 -16.45 -13.38
CA ASN A 81 5.84 -15.79 -13.11
C ASN A 81 6.04 -15.44 -11.63
N ALA A 82 5.30 -16.11 -10.71
CA ALA A 82 5.25 -15.71 -9.31
C ALA A 82 6.61 -15.75 -8.61
N GLU A 83 7.39 -16.81 -8.77
CA GLU A 83 8.71 -16.94 -8.13
C GLU A 83 9.75 -15.94 -8.69
N PRO A 84 9.93 -15.77 -10.01
CA PRO A 84 10.80 -14.74 -10.56
C PRO A 84 10.43 -13.32 -10.11
N LEU A 85 9.13 -13.00 -10.03
CA LEU A 85 8.64 -11.72 -9.54
C LEU A 85 8.93 -11.53 -8.03
N ALA A 86 8.69 -12.57 -7.23
CA ALA A 86 8.94 -12.53 -5.79
C ALA A 86 10.43 -12.36 -5.47
N GLU A 87 11.30 -13.05 -6.20
CA GLU A 87 12.74 -12.90 -6.04
C GLU A 87 13.22 -11.50 -6.46
N LEU A 88 12.78 -10.97 -7.61
CA LEU A 88 13.10 -9.62 -8.05
C LEU A 88 12.63 -8.58 -7.02
N LEU A 89 11.40 -8.73 -6.52
CA LEU A 89 10.84 -7.86 -5.49
C LEU A 89 11.64 -7.92 -4.18
N SER A 90 12.01 -9.12 -3.73
CA SER A 90 12.82 -9.30 -2.53
C SER A 90 14.18 -8.61 -2.65
N ARG A 91 14.84 -8.74 -3.80
CA ARG A 91 16.14 -8.09 -4.06
C ARG A 91 16.05 -6.57 -4.09
N GLU A 92 15.00 -6.01 -4.70
CA GLU A 92 14.83 -4.58 -4.91
C GLU A 92 14.30 -3.86 -3.66
N GLN A 93 13.30 -4.45 -3.00
CA GLN A 93 12.62 -3.84 -1.86
C GLN A 93 13.25 -4.25 -0.52
N GLY A 94 13.87 -5.42 -0.47
CA GLY A 94 14.53 -5.97 0.71
C GLY A 94 13.67 -6.88 1.58
N LYS A 95 12.35 -6.93 1.36
CA LYS A 95 11.46 -7.82 2.12
C LYS A 95 11.80 -9.29 1.86
N PRO A 96 11.75 -10.16 2.87
CA PRO A 96 11.99 -11.59 2.70
C PRO A 96 11.06 -12.26 1.69
N LEU A 97 11.49 -13.41 1.17
CA LEU A 97 10.63 -14.26 0.32
C LEU A 97 9.44 -14.80 1.12
N ASN A 98 9.69 -15.29 2.34
CA ASN A 98 8.72 -15.96 3.20
C ASN A 98 8.03 -15.00 4.19
N GLY A 99 7.02 -15.53 4.90
CA GLY A 99 6.15 -14.75 5.75
C GLY A 99 5.21 -13.84 4.94
N PRO A 100 4.63 -12.79 5.54
CA PRO A 100 3.76 -11.85 4.85
C PRO A 100 4.59 -10.81 4.07
N ASN A 101 5.37 -11.26 3.10
CA ASN A 101 6.38 -10.48 2.39
C ASN A 101 6.31 -10.68 0.85
N ALA A 102 7.42 -11.01 0.15
CA ALA A 102 7.45 -10.97 -1.31
C ALA A 102 6.50 -11.97 -1.97
N ARG A 103 6.53 -13.25 -1.60
CA ARG A 103 5.59 -14.25 -2.14
C ARG A 103 4.13 -13.92 -1.80
N PHE A 104 3.88 -13.41 -0.60
CA PHE A 104 2.56 -12.91 -0.19
C PHE A 104 2.10 -11.73 -1.05
N GLU A 105 2.99 -10.78 -1.34
CA GLU A 105 2.68 -9.62 -2.18
C GLU A 105 2.32 -10.04 -3.62
N ILE A 106 3.09 -10.95 -4.21
CA ILE A 106 2.81 -11.44 -5.57
C ILE A 106 1.50 -12.24 -5.62
N GLY A 107 1.28 -13.13 -4.65
CA GLY A 107 0.00 -13.85 -4.53
C GLY A 107 -1.18 -12.90 -4.29
N GLY A 108 -0.99 -11.85 -3.51
CA GLY A 108 -1.96 -10.77 -3.31
C GLY A 108 -2.26 -10.03 -4.62
N ALA A 109 -1.24 -9.68 -5.40
CA ALA A 109 -1.40 -9.01 -6.69
C ALA A 109 -2.25 -9.87 -7.66
N GLU A 110 -1.98 -11.17 -7.74
CA GLU A 110 -2.80 -12.11 -8.52
C GLU A 110 -4.24 -12.16 -8.01
N ALA A 111 -4.44 -12.34 -6.71
CA ALA A 111 -5.76 -12.46 -6.10
C ALA A 111 -6.61 -11.20 -6.27
N TRP A 112 -6.03 -10.00 -6.09
CA TRP A 112 -6.71 -8.72 -6.34
C TRP A 112 -7.08 -8.52 -7.81
N THR A 113 -6.23 -8.94 -8.74
CA THR A 113 -6.53 -8.89 -10.18
C THR A 113 -7.76 -9.75 -10.49
N ARG A 114 -7.83 -10.99 -10.00
CA ARG A 114 -8.99 -11.88 -10.17
C ARG A 114 -10.25 -11.35 -9.48
N ALA A 115 -10.13 -10.87 -8.26
CA ALA A 115 -11.25 -10.29 -7.53
C ALA A 115 -11.84 -9.08 -8.28
N THR A 116 -10.99 -8.18 -8.76
CA THR A 116 -11.38 -6.99 -9.53
C THR A 116 -12.11 -7.39 -10.82
N ALA A 117 -11.65 -8.44 -11.51
CA ALA A 117 -12.34 -8.98 -12.69
C ALA A 117 -13.75 -9.51 -12.36
N SER A 118 -13.95 -10.04 -11.15
CA SER A 118 -15.18 -10.72 -10.75
C SER A 118 -16.27 -9.81 -10.17
N PHE A 119 -15.97 -8.55 -9.83
CA PHE A 119 -16.96 -7.67 -9.21
C PHE A 119 -18.10 -7.34 -10.16
N PRO A 120 -19.37 -7.41 -9.70
CA PRO A 120 -20.51 -7.02 -10.49
C PRO A 120 -20.50 -5.51 -10.75
N LEU A 121 -20.84 -5.12 -11.96
CA LEU A 121 -20.97 -3.73 -12.38
C LEU A 121 -22.17 -3.58 -13.35
N GLU A 122 -23.31 -4.06 -12.90
CA GLU A 122 -24.56 -3.98 -13.67
C GLU A 122 -25.18 -2.58 -13.59
N PRO A 123 -25.97 -2.19 -14.60
CA PRO A 123 -26.80 -0.99 -14.51
C PRO A 123 -27.71 -1.06 -13.29
N GLU A 124 -27.73 -0.03 -12.48
CA GLU A 124 -28.57 0.09 -11.31
C GLU A 124 -29.88 0.79 -11.66
N VAL A 125 -31.03 0.14 -11.41
CA VAL A 125 -32.35 0.77 -11.59
C VAL A 125 -32.61 1.64 -10.37
N LEU A 126 -32.72 2.96 -10.58
CA LEU A 126 -32.96 3.93 -9.52
C LEU A 126 -34.45 4.19 -9.29
N VAL A 127 -35.23 4.25 -10.37
CA VAL A 127 -36.67 4.46 -10.37
C VAL A 127 -37.30 3.56 -11.42
N ASP A 128 -38.40 2.90 -11.07
CA ASP A 128 -39.22 2.08 -11.96
C ASP A 128 -40.67 2.18 -11.49
N ASP A 129 -41.38 3.22 -11.95
CA ASP A 129 -42.78 3.46 -11.62
C ASP A 129 -43.58 3.84 -12.91
N ASP A 130 -44.87 4.13 -12.75
CA ASP A 130 -45.76 4.39 -13.89
C ASP A 130 -45.40 5.66 -14.69
N GLU A 131 -44.60 6.56 -14.12
CA GLU A 131 -44.27 7.84 -14.74
C GLU A 131 -42.81 7.93 -15.19
N THR A 132 -41.92 7.18 -14.51
CA THR A 132 -40.47 7.36 -14.68
C THR A 132 -39.73 6.03 -14.60
N TYR A 133 -38.82 5.83 -15.54
CA TYR A 133 -37.81 4.77 -15.47
C TYR A 133 -36.40 5.38 -15.52
N SER A 134 -35.57 5.16 -14.51
CA SER A 134 -34.21 5.72 -14.44
C SER A 134 -33.17 4.67 -14.14
N THR A 135 -32.09 4.65 -14.90
CA THR A 135 -30.94 3.75 -14.68
C THR A 135 -29.64 4.53 -14.50
N LEU A 136 -28.76 4.03 -13.64
CA LEU A 136 -27.41 4.51 -13.42
C LEU A 136 -26.40 3.52 -14.00
N THR A 137 -25.46 4.02 -14.79
CA THR A 137 -24.30 3.29 -15.29
C THR A 137 -23.03 4.09 -15.02
N TYR A 138 -21.86 3.47 -15.21
CA TYR A 138 -20.56 4.14 -15.08
C TYR A 138 -19.78 4.05 -16.37
N ARG A 139 -19.33 5.18 -16.91
CA ARG A 139 -18.52 5.29 -18.12
C ARG A 139 -17.06 5.48 -17.77
N PRO A 140 -16.10 4.97 -18.57
CA PRO A 140 -14.67 5.26 -18.37
C PRO A 140 -14.40 6.76 -18.26
N LEU A 141 -13.42 7.14 -17.46
CA LEU A 141 -12.99 8.55 -17.30
C LEU A 141 -12.08 9.00 -18.43
N GLY A 142 -11.12 8.16 -18.82
CA GLY A 142 -10.08 8.48 -19.80
C GLY A 142 -8.73 7.87 -19.46
N VAL A 143 -7.70 8.71 -19.37
CA VAL A 143 -6.35 8.33 -18.97
C VAL A 143 -6.21 8.47 -17.45
N VAL A 144 -5.76 7.41 -16.79
CA VAL A 144 -5.46 7.37 -15.34
C VAL A 144 -3.96 7.37 -15.13
N GLY A 145 -3.45 8.33 -14.36
CA GLY A 145 -2.09 8.31 -13.84
C GLY A 145 -2.05 7.51 -12.53
N ALA A 146 -1.31 6.40 -12.51
CA ALA A 146 -1.13 5.53 -11.36
C ALA A 146 0.28 5.72 -10.77
N ILE A 147 0.39 6.35 -9.61
CA ILE A 147 1.66 6.67 -8.94
C ILE A 147 1.78 5.82 -7.69
N GLY A 148 2.68 4.83 -7.73
CA GLY A 148 2.86 3.83 -6.68
C GLY A 148 4.00 4.16 -5.69
N PRO A 149 3.93 3.58 -4.47
CA PRO A 149 4.94 3.71 -3.43
C PRO A 149 6.03 2.63 -3.56
N TRP A 150 6.99 2.65 -2.62
CA TRP A 150 8.10 1.69 -2.61
C TRP A 150 7.91 0.50 -1.64
N ASN A 151 6.92 0.55 -0.75
CA ASN A 151 6.80 -0.45 0.32
C ASN A 151 6.06 -1.74 -0.09
N TRP A 152 4.98 -1.61 -0.87
CA TRP A 152 4.24 -2.70 -1.50
C TRP A 152 4.07 -2.43 -2.99
N PRO A 153 5.18 -2.35 -3.74
CA PRO A 153 5.18 -1.74 -5.08
C PRO A 153 4.34 -2.50 -6.08
N VAL A 154 4.36 -3.84 -6.06
CA VAL A 154 3.63 -4.68 -7.02
C VAL A 154 2.14 -4.70 -6.69
N MET A 155 1.82 -4.98 -5.43
CA MET A 155 0.43 -5.12 -4.99
C MET A 155 -0.35 -3.80 -5.09
N ILE A 156 0.23 -2.68 -4.65
CA ILE A 156 -0.42 -1.36 -4.76
C ILE A 156 -0.55 -0.91 -6.22
N THR A 157 0.43 -1.23 -7.07
CA THR A 157 0.27 -0.97 -8.51
C THR A 157 -0.93 -1.74 -9.08
N VAL A 158 -1.16 -2.98 -8.68
CA VAL A 158 -2.36 -3.74 -9.08
C VAL A 158 -3.64 -3.10 -8.56
N TRP A 159 -3.65 -2.58 -7.32
CA TRP A 159 -4.83 -1.90 -6.76
C TRP A 159 -5.24 -0.66 -7.54
N GLN A 160 -4.29 0.00 -8.21
CA GLN A 160 -4.54 1.15 -9.08
C GLN A 160 -4.82 0.72 -10.52
N LEU A 161 -4.02 -0.20 -11.07
CA LEU A 161 -4.04 -0.61 -12.47
C LEU A 161 -5.27 -1.46 -12.82
N ALA A 162 -5.51 -2.54 -12.07
CA ALA A 162 -6.56 -3.49 -12.39
C ALA A 162 -7.98 -2.86 -12.39
N PRO A 163 -8.41 -2.07 -11.38
CA PRO A 163 -9.72 -1.45 -11.41
C PRO A 163 -9.84 -0.35 -12.47
N ALA A 164 -8.76 0.38 -12.80
CA ALA A 164 -8.78 1.36 -13.87
C ALA A 164 -9.04 0.69 -15.24
N LEU A 165 -8.32 -0.39 -15.53
CA LEU A 165 -8.53 -1.19 -16.75
C LEU A 165 -9.91 -1.88 -16.78
N ARG A 166 -10.39 -2.39 -15.63
CA ARG A 166 -11.72 -2.99 -15.50
C ARG A 166 -12.83 -2.01 -15.90
N MET A 167 -12.65 -0.73 -15.58
CA MET A 167 -13.58 0.33 -15.91
C MET A 167 -13.45 0.83 -17.36
N GLY A 168 -12.43 0.38 -18.13
CA GLY A 168 -12.19 0.78 -19.51
C GLY A 168 -11.34 2.04 -19.67
N ASN A 169 -10.64 2.45 -18.61
CA ASN A 169 -9.62 3.50 -18.67
C ASN A 169 -8.31 2.95 -19.18
N THR A 170 -7.50 3.78 -19.82
CA THR A 170 -6.08 3.52 -20.05
C THR A 170 -5.24 4.05 -18.90
N VAL A 171 -4.04 3.51 -18.70
CA VAL A 171 -3.26 3.80 -17.50
C VAL A 171 -1.81 4.13 -17.84
N VAL A 172 -1.28 5.20 -17.24
CA VAL A 172 0.14 5.53 -17.21
C VAL A 172 0.66 5.23 -15.80
N VAL A 173 1.46 4.18 -15.67
CA VAL A 173 2.04 3.72 -14.39
C VAL A 173 3.37 4.39 -14.13
N LYS A 174 3.51 5.04 -12.98
CA LYS A 174 4.76 5.59 -12.47
C LYS A 174 5.10 4.98 -11.10
N PRO A 175 6.05 4.06 -11.02
CA PRO A 175 6.50 3.51 -9.73
C PRO A 175 7.29 4.52 -8.92
N SER A 176 7.56 4.18 -7.66
CA SER A 176 8.60 4.84 -6.89
C SER A 176 9.97 4.66 -7.55
N GLU A 177 10.82 5.69 -7.41
CA GLU A 177 12.22 5.60 -7.84
C GLU A 177 13.04 4.54 -7.11
N TYR A 178 12.59 4.09 -5.95
CA TYR A 178 13.29 3.07 -5.15
C TYR A 178 13.00 1.64 -5.60
N THR A 179 11.81 1.36 -6.16
CA THR A 179 11.35 0.02 -6.52
C THR A 179 10.69 -0.01 -7.90
N PRO A 180 11.39 0.42 -8.96
CA PRO A 180 10.81 0.49 -10.30
C PRO A 180 10.85 -0.84 -11.07
N LEU A 181 11.78 -1.78 -10.75
CA LEU A 181 12.01 -2.98 -11.55
C LEU A 181 10.88 -4.00 -11.41
N SER A 182 10.47 -4.30 -10.19
CA SER A 182 9.36 -5.24 -9.94
C SER A 182 8.03 -4.72 -10.51
N VAL A 183 7.81 -3.40 -10.46
CA VAL A 183 6.64 -2.76 -11.10
C VAL A 183 6.75 -2.80 -12.62
N LYS A 184 7.93 -2.56 -13.21
CA LYS A 184 8.15 -2.68 -14.66
C LYS A 184 7.90 -4.10 -15.14
N ALA A 185 8.35 -5.10 -14.36
CA ALA A 185 8.09 -6.51 -14.65
C ALA A 185 6.58 -6.83 -14.63
N LEU A 186 5.85 -6.34 -13.62
CA LEU A 186 4.39 -6.46 -13.55
C LEU A 186 3.73 -5.82 -14.77
N VAL A 187 4.08 -4.56 -15.10
CA VAL A 187 3.53 -3.83 -16.26
C VAL A 187 3.82 -4.58 -17.57
N HIS A 188 5.02 -5.12 -17.74
CA HIS A 188 5.39 -5.93 -18.90
C HIS A 188 4.48 -7.16 -19.06
N LEU A 189 4.14 -7.85 -17.96
CA LEU A 189 3.20 -8.97 -18.01
C LEU A 189 1.80 -8.52 -18.40
N PHE A 190 1.30 -7.40 -17.84
CA PHE A 190 0.00 -6.85 -18.21
C PHE A 190 -0.03 -6.41 -19.69
N GLN A 191 1.00 -5.72 -20.16
CA GLN A 191 1.11 -5.28 -21.56
C GLN A 191 1.10 -6.47 -22.55
N SER A 192 1.56 -7.66 -22.13
CA SER A 192 1.56 -8.84 -22.96
C SER A 192 0.15 -9.39 -23.28
N VAL A 193 -0.86 -9.00 -22.48
CA VAL A 193 -2.25 -9.48 -22.63
C VAL A 193 -3.24 -8.37 -22.98
N PHE A 194 -2.94 -7.13 -22.64
CA PHE A 194 -3.79 -5.97 -22.95
C PHE A 194 -3.47 -5.40 -24.34
N PRO A 195 -4.41 -4.68 -24.98
CA PRO A 195 -4.14 -3.98 -26.24
C PRO A 195 -2.99 -2.99 -26.10
N GLU A 196 -2.23 -2.82 -27.20
CA GLU A 196 -1.13 -1.86 -27.28
C GLU A 196 -1.61 -0.43 -26.91
N GLY A 197 -0.82 0.26 -26.11
CA GLY A 197 -1.12 1.61 -25.64
C GLY A 197 -2.08 1.68 -24.44
N ALA A 198 -2.82 0.61 -24.13
CA ALA A 198 -3.75 0.64 -22.97
C ALA A 198 -3.04 0.84 -21.63
N ILE A 199 -1.79 0.41 -21.54
CA ILE A 199 -0.94 0.53 -20.34
C ILE A 199 0.40 1.08 -20.75
N GLN A 200 0.78 2.21 -20.15
CA GLN A 200 2.08 2.84 -20.32
C GLN A 200 2.86 2.81 -19.02
N TYR A 201 4.19 2.80 -19.14
CA TYR A 201 5.11 2.83 -18.01
C TYR A 201 6.06 4.02 -18.15
N VAL A 202 6.20 4.80 -17.09
CA VAL A 202 7.19 5.87 -17.01
C VAL A 202 7.93 5.79 -15.68
N SER A 203 9.25 5.84 -15.72
CA SER A 203 10.12 5.83 -14.55
C SER A 203 10.90 7.15 -14.45
N GLY A 204 11.06 7.64 -13.25
CA GLY A 204 11.76 8.87 -12.96
C GLY A 204 11.53 9.33 -11.53
N ASP A 205 12.08 10.47 -11.21
CA ASP A 205 12.00 11.08 -9.88
C ASP A 205 10.72 11.91 -9.66
N ARG A 206 10.82 12.88 -8.74
CA ARG A 206 9.73 13.82 -8.42
C ARG A 206 9.27 14.65 -9.60
N GLU A 207 10.15 14.97 -10.57
CA GLU A 207 9.79 15.81 -11.73
C GLU A 207 8.75 15.10 -12.59
N ILE A 208 8.96 13.82 -12.88
CA ILE A 208 8.02 13.02 -13.67
C ILE A 208 6.67 12.84 -12.94
N GLY A 209 6.70 12.59 -11.61
CA GLY A 209 5.47 12.51 -10.81
C GLY A 209 4.68 13.81 -10.78
N ALA A 210 5.36 14.94 -10.67
CA ALA A 210 4.75 16.26 -10.70
C ALA A 210 4.20 16.61 -12.09
N ALA A 211 4.92 16.26 -13.17
CA ALA A 211 4.47 16.44 -14.54
C ALA A 211 3.22 15.61 -14.84
N LEU A 212 3.20 14.32 -14.46
CA LEU A 212 2.03 13.45 -14.60
C LEU A 212 0.80 14.01 -13.86
N SER A 213 1.01 14.51 -12.62
CA SER A 213 -0.06 15.09 -11.81
C SER A 213 -0.66 16.37 -12.41
N LYS A 214 0.11 17.13 -13.17
CA LYS A 214 -0.30 18.38 -13.83
C LYS A 214 -0.83 18.17 -15.26
N HIS A 215 -0.55 17.04 -15.89
CA HIS A 215 -0.78 16.82 -17.31
C HIS A 215 -2.24 17.02 -17.68
N GLU A 216 -2.53 17.83 -18.71
CA GLU A 216 -3.89 18.20 -19.11
C GLU A 216 -4.71 17.03 -19.66
N ASP A 217 -4.06 16.08 -20.35
CA ASP A 217 -4.67 14.88 -20.92
C ASP A 217 -4.75 13.69 -19.95
N VAL A 218 -4.53 13.90 -18.66
CA VAL A 218 -4.77 12.92 -17.60
C VAL A 218 -6.05 13.28 -16.86
N ASP A 219 -7.02 12.36 -16.78
CA ASP A 219 -8.36 12.61 -16.24
C ASP A 219 -8.46 12.27 -14.75
N LYS A 220 -7.60 11.37 -14.28
CA LYS A 220 -7.57 10.95 -12.87
C LYS A 220 -6.14 10.64 -12.45
N ILE A 221 -5.82 10.98 -11.18
CA ILE A 221 -4.61 10.47 -10.49
C ILE A 221 -5.04 9.53 -9.37
N MET A 222 -4.44 8.35 -9.35
CA MET A 222 -4.37 7.46 -8.19
C MET A 222 -2.96 7.57 -7.62
N PHE A 223 -2.85 7.86 -6.35
CA PHE A 223 -1.57 8.02 -5.67
C PHE A 223 -1.58 7.36 -4.31
N THR A 224 -0.57 6.57 -4.03
CA THR A 224 -0.28 6.03 -2.70
C THR A 224 1.10 6.49 -2.27
N GLY A 225 1.19 7.13 -1.10
CA GLY A 225 2.45 7.65 -0.58
C GLY A 225 2.28 8.65 0.57
N SER A 226 3.22 9.59 0.72
CA SER A 226 3.21 10.52 1.86
C SER A 226 2.09 11.57 1.78
N THR A 227 1.52 11.95 2.91
CA THR A 227 0.51 13.02 3.04
C THR A 227 1.01 14.35 2.44
N ALA A 228 2.28 14.69 2.63
CA ALA A 228 2.86 15.90 2.06
C ALA A 228 2.89 15.89 0.52
N THR A 229 3.09 14.73 -0.10
CA THR A 229 3.03 14.59 -1.57
C THR A 229 1.58 14.61 -2.05
N GLY A 230 0.65 13.97 -1.33
CA GLY A 230 -0.78 14.04 -1.62
C GLY A 230 -1.31 15.46 -1.69
N ALA A 231 -0.93 16.31 -0.74
CA ALA A 231 -1.30 17.73 -0.74
C ALA A 231 -0.82 18.46 -2.01
N LYS A 232 0.42 18.19 -2.47
CA LYS A 232 0.96 18.75 -3.72
C LYS A 232 0.21 18.25 -4.96
N ILE A 233 -0.23 16.99 -4.96
CA ILE A 233 -1.02 16.43 -6.06
C ILE A 233 -2.39 17.10 -6.12
N ILE A 234 -3.06 17.35 -4.99
CA ILE A 234 -4.33 18.09 -4.92
C ILE A 234 -4.13 19.49 -5.54
N GLU A 235 -3.10 20.21 -5.11
CA GLU A 235 -2.76 21.53 -5.63
C GLU A 235 -2.48 21.50 -7.14
N ALA A 236 -1.68 20.54 -7.61
CA ALA A 236 -1.32 20.35 -9.00
C ALA A 236 -2.54 20.00 -9.90
N SER A 237 -3.53 19.31 -9.36
CA SER A 237 -4.71 18.84 -10.06
C SER A 237 -5.84 19.89 -10.15
N ALA A 238 -5.81 20.91 -9.32
CA ALA A 238 -6.88 21.92 -9.24
C ALA A 238 -7.17 22.64 -10.58
N PRO A 239 -6.20 23.05 -11.40
CA PRO A 239 -6.46 23.74 -12.67
C PRO A 239 -7.22 22.88 -13.69
N THR A 240 -7.01 21.58 -13.70
CA THR A 240 -7.64 20.62 -14.64
C THR A 240 -8.87 19.93 -14.05
N GLN A 241 -9.14 20.12 -12.75
CA GLN A 241 -10.26 19.48 -12.02
C GLN A 241 -10.31 17.96 -12.17
N LYS A 242 -9.14 17.32 -12.40
CA LYS A 242 -9.05 15.86 -12.51
C LYS A 242 -9.45 15.17 -11.21
N ARG A 243 -9.97 13.96 -11.33
CA ARG A 243 -10.36 13.17 -10.17
C ARG A 243 -9.16 12.63 -9.45
N LEU A 244 -9.29 12.44 -8.15
CA LEU A 244 -8.23 11.91 -7.30
C LEU A 244 -8.73 10.72 -6.49
N THR A 245 -7.86 9.72 -6.32
CA THR A 245 -7.87 8.77 -5.21
C THR A 245 -6.50 8.83 -4.58
N LEU A 246 -6.45 9.16 -3.30
CA LEU A 246 -5.20 9.35 -2.56
C LEU A 246 -5.22 8.44 -1.33
N GLU A 247 -4.28 7.51 -1.27
CA GLU A 247 -4.00 6.69 -0.11
C GLU A 247 -2.68 7.18 0.49
N LEU A 248 -2.76 7.76 1.68
CA LEU A 248 -1.67 8.54 2.27
C LEU A 248 -1.15 7.90 3.55
N GLY A 249 -0.27 8.61 4.27
CA GLY A 249 0.29 8.12 5.51
C GLY A 249 -0.77 7.89 6.59
N GLY A 250 -0.49 6.94 7.46
CA GLY A 250 -1.26 6.63 8.66
C GLY A 250 -0.37 6.70 9.90
N ASN A 251 -0.98 6.68 11.07
CA ASN A 251 -0.30 6.45 12.34
C ASN A 251 -1.26 5.68 13.25
N ASP A 252 -1.55 4.44 12.82
CA ASP A 252 -2.68 3.65 13.29
C ASP A 252 -2.57 3.32 14.78
N ALA A 253 -3.67 3.52 15.50
CA ALA A 253 -3.78 3.21 16.92
C ALA A 253 -4.44 1.84 17.13
N GLY A 254 -3.85 1.02 18.01
CA GLY A 254 -4.48 -0.16 18.57
C GLY A 254 -4.82 0.05 20.03
N ILE A 255 -6.06 -0.21 20.44
CA ILE A 255 -6.50 -0.12 21.84
C ILE A 255 -6.76 -1.52 22.36
N VAL A 256 -5.98 -1.93 23.35
CA VAL A 256 -6.16 -3.19 24.09
C VAL A 256 -7.09 -2.93 25.27
N LEU A 257 -8.09 -3.77 25.47
CA LEU A 257 -8.97 -3.72 26.64
C LEU A 257 -8.49 -4.71 27.71
N ASP A 258 -8.99 -4.55 28.93
CA ASP A 258 -8.51 -5.26 30.14
C ASP A 258 -9.00 -6.72 30.25
N ASP A 259 -9.80 -7.20 29.29
CA ASP A 259 -10.39 -8.52 29.24
C ASP A 259 -9.68 -9.52 28.29
N VAL A 260 -8.58 -9.11 27.64
CA VAL A 260 -7.83 -10.00 26.76
C VAL A 260 -6.84 -10.87 27.50
N ASP A 261 -6.47 -11.99 26.90
CA ASP A 261 -5.29 -12.77 27.27
C ASP A 261 -4.05 -12.22 26.52
N PRO A 262 -3.08 -11.60 27.21
CA PRO A 262 -1.88 -11.03 26.60
C PRO A 262 -1.09 -12.01 25.73
N GLN A 263 -1.00 -13.28 26.15
CA GLN A 263 -0.27 -14.31 25.40
C GLN A 263 -1.00 -14.68 24.09
N ALA A 264 -2.33 -14.68 24.10
CA ALA A 264 -3.13 -15.05 22.95
C ALA A 264 -3.10 -13.99 21.83
N ILE A 265 -2.88 -12.71 22.18
CA ILE A 265 -2.88 -11.60 21.19
C ILE A 265 -1.47 -11.16 20.75
N ALA A 266 -0.40 -11.64 21.39
CA ALA A 266 0.97 -11.17 21.16
C ALA A 266 1.43 -11.35 19.71
N GLU A 267 1.13 -12.49 19.10
CA GLU A 267 1.45 -12.76 17.68
C GLU A 267 0.73 -11.81 16.72
N ASP A 268 -0.57 -11.64 16.90
CA ASP A 268 -1.37 -10.77 16.02
C ASP A 268 -1.00 -9.28 16.21
N LEU A 269 -0.66 -8.83 17.43
CA LEU A 269 -0.11 -7.49 17.69
C LEU A 269 1.25 -7.32 17.01
N PHE A 270 2.11 -8.32 17.09
CA PHE A 270 3.42 -8.29 16.44
C PHE A 270 3.27 -8.12 14.92
N TRP A 271 2.52 -8.99 14.27
CA TRP A 271 2.36 -8.92 12.81
C TRP A 271 1.56 -7.69 12.37
N GLY A 272 0.65 -7.20 13.18
CA GLY A 272 -0.01 -5.91 12.95
C GLY A 272 0.98 -4.74 12.88
N ALA A 273 2.03 -4.75 13.71
CA ALA A 273 3.03 -3.69 13.78
C ALA A 273 4.21 -3.88 12.80
N PHE A 274 4.68 -5.13 12.62
CA PHE A 274 5.97 -5.41 11.99
C PHE A 274 5.88 -6.10 10.61
N ILE A 275 4.69 -6.24 10.05
CA ILE A 275 4.52 -6.68 8.66
C ILE A 275 5.39 -5.81 7.73
N ASN A 276 6.12 -6.44 6.79
CA ASN A 276 7.10 -5.76 5.94
C ASN A 276 8.10 -4.89 6.75
N THR A 277 8.54 -5.38 7.91
CA THR A 277 9.44 -4.66 8.83
C THR A 277 8.85 -3.30 9.28
N GLY A 278 7.52 -3.21 9.45
CA GLY A 278 6.80 -1.99 9.84
C GLY A 278 6.63 -0.97 8.71
N GLN A 279 7.07 -1.26 7.49
CA GLN A 279 6.99 -0.37 6.34
C GLN A 279 5.62 -0.46 5.63
N THR A 280 4.54 -0.33 6.40
CA THR A 280 3.17 -0.46 5.91
C THR A 280 2.33 0.72 6.40
N CYS A 281 1.59 1.36 5.49
CA CYS A 281 0.76 2.52 5.81
C CYS A 281 -0.27 2.21 6.90
N ALA A 282 -0.94 1.06 6.80
CA ALA A 282 -1.90 0.54 7.77
C ALA A 282 -1.26 -0.47 8.73
N ALA A 283 -0.03 -0.23 9.21
CA ALA A 283 0.56 -0.98 10.31
C ALA A 283 0.14 -0.39 11.66
N LEU A 284 0.05 -1.20 12.68
CA LEU A 284 -0.11 -0.77 14.07
C LEU A 284 1.13 0.02 14.51
N LYS A 285 0.98 1.32 14.71
CA LYS A 285 2.08 2.24 15.01
C LYS A 285 2.05 2.83 16.42
N ARG A 286 0.91 2.75 17.10
CA ARG A 286 0.70 3.23 18.47
C ARG A 286 -0.16 2.21 19.22
N LEU A 287 0.41 1.51 20.21
CA LEU A 287 -0.30 0.51 20.99
C LEU A 287 -0.68 1.08 22.36
N TYR A 288 -1.98 1.25 22.62
CA TYR A 288 -2.53 1.69 23.90
C TYR A 288 -2.94 0.49 24.73
N VAL A 289 -2.41 0.37 25.97
CA VAL A 289 -2.61 -0.79 26.83
C VAL A 289 -3.06 -0.31 28.24
N PRO A 290 -4.13 -0.89 28.82
CA PRO A 290 -4.58 -0.51 30.13
C PRO A 290 -3.56 -0.89 31.21
N GLU A 291 -3.41 -0.04 32.25
CA GLU A 291 -2.46 -0.22 33.33
C GLU A 291 -2.58 -1.60 34.00
N SER A 292 -3.79 -2.17 34.09
CA SER A 292 -4.07 -3.44 34.77
C SER A 292 -3.36 -4.66 34.16
N ILE A 293 -3.04 -4.64 32.87
CA ILE A 293 -2.37 -5.74 32.14
C ILE A 293 -1.15 -5.25 31.33
N TYR A 294 -0.68 -4.03 31.60
CA TYR A 294 0.35 -3.36 30.80
C TYR A 294 1.66 -4.14 30.74
N ASP A 295 2.19 -4.55 31.89
CA ASP A 295 3.46 -5.26 31.94
C ASP A 295 3.32 -6.67 31.32
N GLU A 296 2.18 -7.34 31.50
CA GLU A 296 1.91 -8.66 30.91
C GLU A 296 1.86 -8.59 29.36
N VAL A 297 1.25 -7.55 28.77
CA VAL A 297 1.25 -7.34 27.32
C VAL A 297 2.66 -6.98 26.83
N CYS A 298 3.40 -6.14 27.53
CA CYS A 298 4.78 -5.80 27.20
C CYS A 298 5.68 -7.06 27.20
N ASP A 299 5.55 -7.90 28.21
CA ASP A 299 6.35 -9.13 28.36
C ASP A 299 5.99 -10.15 27.26
N ALA A 300 4.69 -10.38 27.01
CA ALA A 300 4.21 -11.31 25.99
C ALA A 300 4.68 -10.91 24.59
N LEU A 301 4.53 -9.63 24.23
CA LEU A 301 4.95 -9.11 22.93
C LEU A 301 6.47 -9.16 22.79
N THR A 302 7.22 -8.84 23.83
CA THR A 302 8.69 -8.90 23.83
C THR A 302 9.19 -10.33 23.65
N GLU A 303 8.58 -11.29 24.33
CA GLU A 303 8.96 -12.71 24.20
C GLU A 303 8.68 -13.24 22.79
N TYR A 304 7.55 -12.89 22.19
CA TYR A 304 7.27 -13.26 20.80
C TYR A 304 8.28 -12.62 19.84
N ALA A 305 8.50 -11.31 19.95
CA ALA A 305 9.36 -10.52 19.07
C ALA A 305 10.83 -10.99 19.04
N LYS A 306 11.37 -11.45 20.17
CA LYS A 306 12.75 -11.99 20.28
C LYS A 306 13.01 -13.19 19.36
N ASN A 307 11.97 -13.95 19.04
CA ASN A 307 12.08 -15.20 18.29
C ASN A 307 11.83 -15.01 16.79
N VAL A 308 11.52 -13.79 16.33
CA VAL A 308 11.26 -13.51 14.92
C VAL A 308 12.56 -13.14 14.20
N PRO A 309 13.02 -13.95 13.23
CA PRO A 309 14.30 -13.74 12.57
C PRO A 309 14.27 -12.59 11.57
N MET A 310 15.34 -11.79 11.57
CA MET A 310 15.57 -10.68 10.64
C MET A 310 16.91 -10.89 9.92
N GLY A 311 16.90 -10.73 8.58
CA GLY A 311 18.11 -10.84 7.78
C GLY A 311 17.86 -10.61 6.30
N GLU A 312 18.79 -11.06 5.46
CA GLU A 312 18.68 -10.97 4.01
C GLU A 312 17.44 -11.74 3.51
N GLY A 313 16.72 -11.12 2.57
CA GLY A 313 15.41 -11.61 2.13
C GLY A 313 15.43 -12.94 1.36
N LEU A 314 16.56 -13.31 0.76
CA LEU A 314 16.72 -14.58 0.05
C LEU A 314 17.04 -15.76 0.97
N ASP A 315 17.45 -15.52 2.22
CA ASP A 315 17.50 -16.56 3.22
C ASP A 315 16.08 -16.86 3.73
N GLU A 316 15.56 -18.00 3.33
CA GLU A 316 14.16 -18.41 3.60
C GLU A 316 13.81 -18.60 5.09
N ASN A 317 14.81 -18.55 5.98
CA ASN A 317 14.59 -18.54 7.42
C ASN A 317 14.18 -17.16 7.94
N ASN A 318 14.47 -16.09 7.22
CA ASN A 318 14.13 -14.75 7.63
C ASN A 318 12.70 -14.39 7.23
N VAL A 319 12.03 -13.63 8.10
CA VAL A 319 10.67 -13.10 7.86
C VAL A 319 10.57 -11.58 8.09
N LEU A 320 11.64 -10.96 8.59
CA LEU A 320 11.85 -9.50 8.59
C LEU A 320 13.11 -9.17 7.78
N GLY A 321 13.07 -8.08 7.05
CA GLY A 321 14.15 -7.60 6.21
C GLY A 321 14.72 -6.26 6.65
N PRO A 322 15.56 -5.61 5.82
CA PRO A 322 16.01 -4.24 6.04
C PRO A 322 14.90 -3.23 5.77
N LEU A 323 15.12 -1.99 6.19
CA LEU A 323 14.44 -0.82 5.64
C LEU A 323 14.88 -0.62 4.18
N GLN A 324 14.00 -0.11 3.33
CA GLN A 324 14.26 -0.07 1.89
C GLN A 324 15.31 0.98 1.51
N ASN A 325 15.39 2.11 2.24
CA ASN A 325 16.30 3.20 1.89
C ASN A 325 16.88 3.88 3.13
N GLU A 326 18.00 4.59 2.91
CA GLU A 326 18.74 5.27 3.97
C GLU A 326 17.94 6.40 4.64
N ALA A 327 17.14 7.12 3.87
CA ALA A 327 16.32 8.21 4.42
C ALA A 327 15.31 7.67 5.44
N GLN A 328 14.65 6.57 5.12
CA GLN A 328 13.72 5.91 6.03
C GLN A 328 14.43 5.30 7.25
N TYR A 329 15.60 4.70 7.04
CA TYR A 329 16.43 4.22 8.13
C TYR A 329 16.76 5.34 9.14
N ASN A 330 17.21 6.49 8.65
CA ASN A 330 17.57 7.61 9.50
C ASN A 330 16.36 8.19 10.27
N ILE A 331 15.15 8.18 9.68
CA ILE A 331 13.92 8.58 10.38
C ILE A 331 13.66 7.66 11.58
N VAL A 332 13.76 6.35 11.40
CA VAL A 332 13.53 5.38 12.50
C VAL A 332 14.56 5.56 13.60
N VAL A 333 15.84 5.69 13.25
CA VAL A 333 16.91 5.96 14.22
C VAL A 333 16.63 7.22 15.03
N ASP A 334 16.33 8.34 14.37
CA ASP A 334 16.08 9.64 15.02
C ASP A 334 14.88 9.57 15.98
N LEU A 335 13.79 8.94 15.59
CA LEU A 335 12.60 8.81 16.43
C LEU A 335 12.84 7.91 17.65
N VAL A 336 13.55 6.80 17.49
CA VAL A 336 13.90 5.92 18.62
C VAL A 336 14.86 6.61 19.58
N GLU A 337 15.88 7.32 19.08
CA GLU A 337 16.80 8.07 19.94
C GLU A 337 16.09 9.19 20.73
N LYS A 338 15.13 9.88 20.11
CA LYS A 338 14.27 10.85 20.82
C LYS A 338 13.43 10.20 21.91
N ALA A 339 12.89 9.01 21.68
CA ALA A 339 12.16 8.27 22.71
C ALA A 339 13.07 7.85 23.87
N LYS A 340 14.26 7.33 23.58
CA LYS A 340 15.28 6.99 24.61
C LYS A 340 15.69 8.22 25.42
N ALA A 341 15.93 9.35 24.75
CA ALA A 341 16.33 10.61 25.40
C ALA A 341 15.25 11.18 26.33
N SER A 342 13.95 10.89 26.08
CA SER A 342 12.85 11.28 26.96
C SER A 342 12.71 10.41 28.20
N GLY A 343 13.49 9.31 28.30
CA GLY A 343 13.46 8.36 29.41
C GLY A 343 12.49 7.20 29.24
N ALA A 344 11.95 6.99 28.03
CA ALA A 344 11.13 5.82 27.69
C ALA A 344 11.93 4.51 27.87
N ARG A 345 11.24 3.45 28.27
CA ARG A 345 11.87 2.16 28.56
C ARG A 345 11.97 1.30 27.29
N VAL A 346 13.20 0.99 26.88
CA VAL A 346 13.45 0.03 25.78
C VAL A 346 13.24 -1.38 26.28
N LEU A 347 12.29 -2.11 25.70
CA LEU A 347 12.02 -3.53 26.02
C LEU A 347 12.83 -4.45 25.12
N LEU A 348 13.01 -4.08 23.85
CA LEU A 348 13.74 -4.85 22.86
C LEU A 348 14.32 -3.90 21.80
N GLY A 349 15.47 -4.24 21.22
CA GLY A 349 16.10 -3.49 20.14
C GLY A 349 16.61 -2.10 20.57
N GLY A 350 16.35 -1.10 19.75
CA GLY A 350 16.68 0.31 20.04
C GLY A 350 18.15 0.69 19.85
N GLU A 351 18.99 -0.19 19.34
CA GLU A 351 20.43 0.06 19.11
C GLU A 351 20.80 -0.26 17.66
N GLU A 352 21.52 0.65 17.03
CA GLU A 352 22.06 0.41 15.69
C GLU A 352 23.16 -0.68 15.74
N ASN A 353 23.22 -1.52 14.70
CA ASN A 353 24.38 -2.36 14.49
C ASN A 353 25.40 -1.59 13.62
N PRO A 354 26.53 -1.15 14.17
CA PRO A 354 27.52 -0.36 13.42
C PRO A 354 28.22 -1.16 12.31
N ASP A 355 28.21 -2.49 12.40
CA ASP A 355 28.88 -3.39 11.44
C ASP A 355 27.94 -3.84 10.31
N ARG A 356 26.69 -3.32 10.23
CA ARG A 356 25.72 -3.67 9.21
C ARG A 356 26.16 -3.23 7.80
N THR A 357 25.90 -4.05 6.82
CA THR A 357 26.09 -3.68 5.40
C THR A 357 24.85 -2.97 4.85
N GLY A 358 23.66 -3.50 5.10
CA GLY A 358 22.39 -2.95 4.64
C GLY A 358 21.70 -2.02 5.64
N TYR A 359 20.45 -1.66 5.37
CA TYR A 359 19.65 -0.77 6.21
C TYR A 359 18.86 -1.52 7.29
N PHE A 360 19.51 -2.48 7.94
CA PHE A 360 18.89 -3.25 9.03
C PHE A 360 18.82 -2.44 10.32
N TYR A 361 17.61 -2.28 10.83
CA TYR A 361 17.33 -1.75 12.16
C TYR A 361 16.57 -2.82 12.96
N PRO A 362 16.96 -3.12 14.21
CA PRO A 362 16.34 -4.20 14.96
C PRO A 362 14.87 -3.93 15.26
N THR A 363 14.07 -4.99 15.38
CA THR A 363 12.72 -4.92 15.96
C THR A 363 12.80 -4.24 17.32
N THR A 364 12.10 -3.12 17.49
CA THR A 364 12.22 -2.25 18.64
C THR A 364 10.87 -2.04 19.30
N LEU A 365 10.82 -2.31 20.62
CA LEU A 365 9.66 -2.10 21.48
C LEU A 365 10.00 -1.07 22.55
N ILE A 366 9.22 0.00 22.63
CA ILE A 366 9.42 1.13 23.54
C ILE A 366 8.21 1.27 24.46
N ALA A 367 8.40 1.09 25.75
CA ALA A 367 7.38 1.21 26.78
C ALA A 367 7.55 2.50 27.63
N ASP A 368 6.57 2.79 28.48
CA ASP A 368 6.57 3.93 29.40
C ASP A 368 6.87 5.26 28.66
N ILE A 369 6.22 5.46 27.51
CA ILE A 369 6.40 6.59 26.60
C ILE A 369 5.20 7.54 26.65
N ASP A 370 5.46 8.84 26.64
CA ASP A 370 4.43 9.86 26.65
C ASP A 370 3.72 9.98 25.28
N GLY A 371 2.43 10.28 25.29
CA GLY A 371 1.61 10.42 24.08
C GLY A 371 2.04 11.54 23.14
N ASP A 372 2.78 12.54 23.62
CA ASP A 372 3.34 13.66 22.81
C ASP A 372 4.77 13.40 22.31
N ASN A 373 5.35 12.23 22.61
CA ASN A 373 6.68 11.89 22.13
C ASN A 373 6.71 11.80 20.58
N PRO A 374 7.78 12.29 19.92
CA PRO A 374 7.89 12.19 18.45
C PRO A 374 7.65 10.77 17.89
N LEU A 375 8.13 9.71 18.56
CA LEU A 375 7.90 8.32 18.12
C LEU A 375 6.39 7.93 18.15
N VAL A 376 5.57 8.62 18.96
CA VAL A 376 4.13 8.39 19.04
C VAL A 376 3.36 9.26 18.04
N VAL A 377 3.77 10.53 17.86
CA VAL A 377 2.98 11.48 17.05
C VAL A 377 3.41 11.54 15.58
N GLU A 378 4.63 11.09 15.24
CA GLU A 378 5.13 11.03 13.88
C GLU A 378 5.09 9.58 13.34
N GLU A 379 4.81 9.40 12.07
CA GLU A 379 4.81 8.09 11.42
C GLU A 379 6.24 7.56 11.26
N GLN A 380 6.63 6.54 12.04
CA GLN A 380 7.97 5.95 11.99
C GLN A 380 8.22 5.09 10.75
N PHE A 381 7.18 4.46 10.20
CA PHE A 381 7.22 3.63 9.00
C PHE A 381 8.39 2.62 8.98
N GLY A 382 8.58 1.92 10.08
CA GLY A 382 9.71 1.00 10.31
C GLY A 382 9.54 0.20 11.60
N PRO A 383 10.54 -0.60 11.99
CA PRO A 383 10.41 -1.62 13.02
C PRO A 383 10.50 -1.08 14.46
N ALA A 384 9.72 -0.04 14.78
CA ALA A 384 9.66 0.53 16.13
C ALA A 384 8.21 0.75 16.56
N LEU A 385 7.80 0.16 17.68
CA LEU A 385 6.46 0.26 18.23
C LEU A 385 6.48 0.88 19.63
N PRO A 386 5.90 2.08 19.83
CA PRO A 386 5.62 2.65 21.12
C PRO A 386 4.39 1.97 21.76
N ILE A 387 4.52 1.64 23.06
CA ILE A 387 3.47 1.04 23.89
C ILE A 387 3.10 2.05 24.98
N ILE A 388 1.90 2.60 24.87
CA ILE A 388 1.40 3.70 25.70
C ILE A 388 0.46 3.14 26.75
N LYS A 389 0.76 3.42 28.02
CA LYS A 389 -0.09 3.04 29.14
C LYS A 389 -1.28 3.99 29.26
N TYR A 390 -2.48 3.45 29.52
CA TYR A 390 -3.64 4.26 29.86
C TYR A 390 -4.34 3.74 31.13
N THR A 391 -5.03 4.64 31.84
CA THR A 391 -5.86 4.35 33.02
C THR A 391 -7.33 4.61 32.76
N ASP A 392 -7.65 5.49 31.81
CA ASP A 392 -9.00 5.85 31.40
C ASP A 392 -9.17 5.55 29.91
N LEU A 393 -10.21 4.78 29.57
CA LEU A 393 -10.45 4.34 28.19
C LEU A 393 -10.92 5.50 27.28
N ASP A 394 -11.73 6.42 27.80
CA ASP A 394 -12.20 7.56 27.00
C ASP A 394 -11.04 8.53 26.70
N GLU A 395 -10.08 8.69 27.62
CA GLU A 395 -8.84 9.42 27.36
C GLU A 395 -7.99 8.71 26.29
N ALA A 396 -7.85 7.38 26.36
CA ALA A 396 -7.11 6.61 25.34
C ALA A 396 -7.73 6.76 23.95
N ILE A 397 -9.07 6.73 23.84
CA ILE A 397 -9.79 6.98 22.59
C ILE A 397 -9.54 8.41 22.09
N ALA A 398 -9.58 9.41 22.96
CA ALA A 398 -9.30 10.79 22.60
C ALA A 398 -7.86 10.98 22.07
N GLU A 399 -6.86 10.38 22.74
CA GLU A 399 -5.47 10.41 22.29
C GLU A 399 -5.28 9.64 20.97
N ALA A 400 -5.96 8.51 20.76
CA ALA A 400 -5.94 7.78 19.48
C ALA A 400 -6.46 8.66 18.34
N ASN A 401 -7.49 9.45 18.57
CA ASN A 401 -8.13 10.35 17.60
C ASN A 401 -7.46 11.71 17.42
N LYS A 402 -6.50 12.09 18.28
CA LYS A 402 -5.89 13.42 18.35
C LYS A 402 -5.16 13.83 17.07
N LEU A 403 -4.54 12.90 16.38
CA LEU A 403 -3.77 13.20 15.19
C LEU A 403 -4.69 13.48 13.99
N ASN A 404 -4.20 14.32 13.07
CA ASN A 404 -4.91 14.63 11.82
C ASN A 404 -4.71 13.55 10.74
N VAL A 405 -4.57 12.30 11.15
CA VAL A 405 -4.50 11.09 10.30
C VAL A 405 -5.44 10.03 10.85
N GLY A 406 -5.92 9.14 10.00
CA GLY A 406 -6.85 8.11 10.39
C GLY A 406 -7.02 7.07 9.25
N LEU A 407 -5.95 6.32 8.94
CA LEU A 407 -6.02 5.28 7.92
C LEU A 407 -6.69 4.04 8.49
N GLY A 408 -6.09 3.45 9.51
CA GLY A 408 -6.61 2.29 10.22
C GLY A 408 -6.57 2.46 11.73
N SER A 409 -7.22 1.54 12.43
CA SER A 409 -7.17 1.37 13.88
C SER A 409 -7.58 -0.04 14.27
N SER A 410 -7.30 -0.45 15.50
CA SER A 410 -7.78 -1.74 16.00
C SER A 410 -8.21 -1.71 17.46
N VAL A 411 -9.12 -2.59 17.82
CA VAL A 411 -9.57 -2.81 19.21
C VAL A 411 -9.42 -4.29 19.55
N TRP A 412 -8.84 -4.55 20.72
CA TRP A 412 -8.53 -5.90 21.19
C TRP A 412 -9.30 -6.20 22.46
N SER A 413 -10.25 -7.15 22.42
CA SER A 413 -11.13 -7.52 23.53
C SER A 413 -11.65 -8.93 23.37
N ALA A 414 -11.86 -9.63 24.45
CA ALA A 414 -12.59 -10.90 24.47
C ALA A 414 -14.11 -10.69 24.28
N ASP A 415 -14.62 -9.51 24.66
CA ASP A 415 -16.01 -9.11 24.46
C ASP A 415 -16.19 -8.36 23.13
N ARG A 416 -16.84 -9.03 22.17
CA ARG A 416 -17.06 -8.47 20.82
C ARG A 416 -17.92 -7.20 20.84
N ASP A 417 -18.95 -7.14 21.66
CA ASP A 417 -19.88 -6.00 21.67
C ASP A 417 -19.21 -4.77 22.26
N ARG A 418 -18.42 -4.96 23.32
CA ARG A 418 -17.57 -3.93 23.90
C ARG A 418 -16.51 -3.43 22.88
N ALA A 419 -15.90 -4.34 22.13
CA ALA A 419 -14.95 -3.97 21.08
C ALA A 419 -15.62 -3.12 20.00
N ILE A 420 -16.82 -3.46 19.54
CA ILE A 420 -17.60 -2.71 18.54
C ILE A 420 -17.94 -1.30 19.07
N GLU A 421 -18.34 -1.19 20.34
CA GLU A 421 -18.63 0.12 20.95
C GLU A 421 -17.39 1.03 20.92
N VAL A 422 -16.22 0.53 21.31
CA VAL A 422 -14.97 1.28 21.26
C VAL A 422 -14.58 1.62 19.82
N ALA A 423 -14.65 0.63 18.91
CA ALA A 423 -14.33 0.81 17.50
C ALA A 423 -15.17 1.92 16.85
N SER A 424 -16.45 2.04 17.21
CA SER A 424 -17.36 3.07 16.68
C SER A 424 -16.97 4.51 17.07
N LYS A 425 -16.08 4.68 18.06
CA LYS A 425 -15.58 5.98 18.54
C LYS A 425 -14.25 6.38 17.90
N LEU A 426 -13.61 5.46 17.14
CA LEU A 426 -12.31 5.72 16.50
C LEU A 426 -12.50 6.38 15.13
N GLU A 427 -11.72 7.42 14.87
CA GLU A 427 -11.79 8.25 13.66
C GLU A 427 -10.80 7.74 12.60
N ALA A 428 -11.02 6.52 12.10
CA ALA A 428 -10.23 5.89 11.06
C ALA A 428 -11.12 5.40 9.91
N GLY A 429 -10.54 5.23 8.72
CA GLY A 429 -11.25 4.66 7.58
C GLY A 429 -11.65 3.20 7.79
N THR A 430 -10.80 2.44 8.47
CA THR A 430 -11.07 1.04 8.86
C THR A 430 -10.69 0.81 10.31
N THR A 431 -11.55 0.11 11.07
CA THR A 431 -11.24 -0.36 12.42
C THR A 431 -11.40 -1.88 12.47
N TRP A 432 -10.34 -2.59 12.83
CA TRP A 432 -10.34 -4.04 13.00
C TRP A 432 -10.57 -4.44 14.46
N ILE A 433 -11.19 -5.60 14.67
CA ILE A 433 -11.37 -6.19 16.00
C ILE A 433 -10.54 -7.47 16.09
N ASN A 434 -9.65 -7.54 17.09
CA ASN A 434 -8.75 -8.66 17.37
C ASN A 434 -7.84 -9.02 16.17
N LYS A 435 -7.58 -8.05 15.32
CA LYS A 435 -6.61 -8.06 14.21
C LYS A 435 -6.18 -6.65 13.90
N HIS A 436 -5.14 -6.50 13.08
CA HIS A 436 -4.74 -5.21 12.55
C HIS A 436 -4.23 -5.36 11.12
N GLY A 437 -4.58 -4.41 10.23
CA GLY A 437 -4.05 -4.35 8.87
C GLY A 437 -4.54 -5.45 7.92
N THR A 438 -5.57 -6.21 8.28
CA THR A 438 -6.15 -7.23 7.39
C THR A 438 -7.05 -6.56 6.36
N ILE A 439 -6.63 -6.57 5.09
CA ILE A 439 -7.38 -6.02 3.96
C ILE A 439 -8.00 -7.14 3.11
N ASP A 440 -9.11 -6.84 2.44
CA ASP A 440 -9.84 -7.78 1.59
C ASP A 440 -10.29 -7.04 0.32
N PRO A 441 -10.10 -7.60 -0.88
CA PRO A 441 -10.46 -6.93 -2.14
C PRO A 441 -11.95 -6.56 -2.25
N ARG A 442 -12.82 -7.18 -1.46
CA ARG A 442 -14.28 -6.93 -1.45
C ARG A 442 -14.69 -5.77 -0.57
N ILE A 443 -13.83 -5.34 0.34
CA ILE A 443 -14.12 -4.34 1.37
C ILE A 443 -13.50 -3.01 0.96
N PRO A 444 -14.28 -1.93 0.81
CA PRO A 444 -13.72 -0.61 0.52
C PRO A 444 -12.68 -0.21 1.56
N PHE A 445 -11.55 0.33 1.10
CA PHE A 445 -10.46 0.81 1.92
C PHE A 445 -10.11 2.25 1.55
N GLY A 446 -9.90 3.08 2.56
CA GLY A 446 -9.51 4.47 2.37
C GLY A 446 -9.38 5.19 3.71
N GLY A 447 -8.51 6.19 3.76
CA GLY A 447 -8.20 6.93 4.97
C GLY A 447 -9.20 8.04 5.29
N ALA A 448 -9.45 8.25 6.59
CA ALA A 448 -10.09 9.44 7.11
C ALA A 448 -9.08 10.59 7.30
N LYS A 449 -9.57 11.81 7.49
CA LYS A 449 -8.75 13.02 7.73
C LYS A 449 -7.70 13.20 6.61
N SER A 450 -6.44 13.41 6.98
CA SER A 450 -5.33 13.57 6.03
C SER A 450 -4.71 12.26 5.56
N SER A 451 -5.29 11.11 5.90
CA SER A 451 -4.82 9.79 5.44
C SER A 451 -5.36 9.37 4.08
N GLY A 452 -6.37 10.06 3.55
CA GLY A 452 -6.86 9.69 2.22
C GLY A 452 -7.95 10.61 1.68
N TYR A 453 -8.19 10.43 0.37
CA TYR A 453 -9.28 11.04 -0.38
C TYR A 453 -9.80 10.05 -1.43
N GLY A 454 -11.06 9.67 -1.32
CA GLY A 454 -11.64 8.56 -2.08
C GLY A 454 -11.42 7.22 -1.39
N VAL A 455 -11.75 6.15 -2.09
CA VAL A 455 -11.59 4.76 -1.62
C VAL A 455 -11.07 3.88 -2.73
N GLU A 456 -10.37 2.82 -2.35
CA GLU A 456 -9.98 1.70 -3.20
C GLU A 456 -10.81 0.47 -2.82
N PHE A 457 -10.73 -0.59 -3.60
CA PHE A 457 -11.35 -1.91 -3.44
C PHE A 457 -12.87 -1.95 -3.52
N GLY A 458 -13.36 -3.16 -3.71
CA GLY A 458 -14.77 -3.46 -3.85
C GLY A 458 -15.44 -2.74 -5.03
N VAL A 459 -16.74 -2.81 -5.07
CA VAL A 459 -17.55 -2.11 -6.08
C VAL A 459 -17.43 -0.60 -5.93
N GLU A 460 -17.28 -0.10 -4.70
CA GLU A 460 -17.14 1.34 -4.45
C GLU A 460 -15.82 1.90 -5.00
N GLY A 461 -14.71 1.16 -4.87
CA GLY A 461 -13.43 1.52 -5.52
C GLY A 461 -13.54 1.55 -7.05
N LEU A 462 -14.25 0.56 -7.64
CA LEU A 462 -14.53 0.57 -9.09
C LEU A 462 -15.34 1.79 -9.52
N LYS A 463 -16.43 2.11 -8.82
CA LYS A 463 -17.27 3.29 -9.11
C LYS A 463 -16.45 4.59 -9.09
N GLY A 464 -15.44 4.68 -8.23
CA GLY A 464 -14.50 5.80 -8.16
C GLY A 464 -13.67 6.04 -9.46
N LEU A 465 -13.59 5.03 -10.32
CA LEU A 465 -12.90 5.07 -11.63
C LEU A 465 -13.83 5.23 -12.82
N GLY A 466 -15.10 5.52 -12.58
CA GLY A 466 -16.12 5.77 -13.58
C GLY A 466 -16.83 7.10 -13.42
N GLN A 467 -17.30 7.65 -14.53
CA GLN A 467 -18.22 8.78 -14.57
C GLN A 467 -19.65 8.25 -14.43
N PRO A 468 -20.38 8.58 -13.36
CA PRO A 468 -21.81 8.27 -13.28
C PRO A 468 -22.57 8.84 -14.47
N HIS A 469 -23.44 8.03 -15.08
CA HIS A 469 -24.29 8.42 -16.19
C HIS A 469 -25.70 7.88 -15.97
N VAL A 470 -26.65 8.80 -15.83
CA VAL A 470 -28.06 8.48 -15.62
C VAL A 470 -28.82 8.66 -16.93
N ILE A 471 -29.67 7.66 -17.25
CA ILE A 471 -30.65 7.77 -18.33
C ILE A 471 -32.03 7.71 -17.67
N THR A 472 -32.85 8.73 -17.91
CA THR A 472 -34.23 8.81 -17.42
C THR A 472 -35.19 8.83 -18.60
N ILE A 473 -36.23 8.02 -18.54
CA ILE A 473 -37.31 7.90 -19.50
C ILE A 473 -38.62 8.23 -18.77
N ASN A 474 -39.44 9.11 -19.35
CA ASN A 474 -40.77 9.49 -18.84
C ASN A 474 -41.83 8.89 -19.72
#